data_d29e0a0899e06a846f416faa4cac6647
#
_entry.id   d29e0a0899e06a846f416faa4cac6647
#
_cell.length_a   1.000
_cell.length_b   1.000
_cell.length_c   1.000
_cell.angle_alpha   90.00
_cell.angle_beta   90.00
_cell.angle_gamma   90.00
#
_symmetry.space_group_name_H-M   'P 1'
#
loop_
_entity.id
_entity.type
_entity.pdbx_description
1 polymer ?
#
loop_
_entity_poly.entity_id
_entity_poly.type
_entity_poly.pdbx_seq_one_letter_code
_entity_poly.pdbx_strand_id
1 'polypeptide(L)'
;MATRTVRDATRELLRDLGLTTVFGNPGTTEIAFLTEWPDDFTYVLALHEASVVAMADGYARASRRAALVNLHSAGGVGHALGHIFTAYRNNAPLIILAGQQTRSLLPDDPFLGAVEAANFPKPYVKWSCEPARAEDVPAALARAYHIATQAPMGPVFVSVPVDDWDVETTKPIISRPQIRGFAPDPSALDELVSALDAAERPAIVVGPGIDGEGAVPDVVELAEKVGAGVWAPPMGARCSFPEDHPQFFGFLQPERKALASALTEHDLVVVIGAPAFTYHVYRGESETALPPLFLVSDDEQILARAAEGTGIRATPKLAIRALLDRAAPREAPKPRTRLEKPAAVTPITPAFAYSVISEVLPDDAIVVEETPSHRNELHDHLPIKSTDTGFLTVASGTLGYGLPAAVGAALARPDRKVVAILGDGSSMYCVQALWTAAQHNLPVTFVIFDNSQYAAVRILGEAAGGEKVPGVDLGGIDFPALATSLGLRTSVVEKAEDLKPTLEAALPDERPHLVHVRIDANPRTLY
;
A
#
# COMPACT_ATOMS: atom_id res chain seq x y z
N MET A 1 43.42 0.09 -3.25
CA MET A 1 42.17 0.85 -2.99
C MET A 1 42.41 1.63 -1.71
N ALA A 2 41.84 2.85 -1.61
CA ALA A 2 41.93 3.58 -0.33
C ALA A 2 41.15 2.83 0.76
N THR A 3 41.67 2.81 1.98
CA THR A 3 40.97 2.28 3.13
C THR A 3 39.83 3.21 3.50
N ARG A 4 38.65 2.68 3.74
CA ARG A 4 37.44 3.38 4.18
C ARG A 4 36.70 2.58 5.22
N THR A 5 35.80 3.18 5.98
CA THR A 5 34.98 2.44 6.94
C THR A 5 33.87 1.65 6.24
N VAL A 6 33.34 0.64 6.91
CA VAL A 6 32.13 -0.09 6.46
C VAL A 6 30.94 0.89 6.30
N ARG A 7 30.82 1.88 7.19
CA ARG A 7 29.84 2.98 7.08
C ARG A 7 29.97 3.72 5.76
N ASP A 8 31.19 4.16 5.39
CA ASP A 8 31.40 4.90 4.15
C ASP A 8 31.13 4.06 2.92
N ALA A 9 31.59 2.80 2.93
CA ALA A 9 31.32 1.83 1.87
C ALA A 9 29.81 1.57 1.71
N THR A 10 29.07 1.50 2.82
CA THR A 10 27.63 1.34 2.80
C THR A 10 26.93 2.58 2.22
N ARG A 11 27.32 3.78 2.62
CA ARG A 11 26.75 5.04 2.11
C ARG A 11 27.01 5.22 0.61
N GLU A 12 28.18 4.83 0.13
CA GLU A 12 28.48 4.80 -1.31
C GLU A 12 27.54 3.85 -2.05
N LEU A 13 27.33 2.63 -1.55
CA LEU A 13 26.37 1.69 -2.12
C LEU A 13 24.93 2.26 -2.11
N LEU A 14 24.51 2.89 -1.01
CA LEU A 14 23.16 3.47 -0.92
C LEU A 14 22.94 4.58 -1.95
N ARG A 15 23.96 5.40 -2.24
CA ARG A 15 23.91 6.39 -3.36
C ARG A 15 23.73 5.71 -4.70
N ASP A 16 24.52 4.68 -4.99
CA ASP A 16 24.41 3.92 -6.24
C ASP A 16 23.03 3.29 -6.43
N LEU A 17 22.38 2.88 -5.35
CA LEU A 17 21.05 2.29 -5.34
C LEU A 17 19.91 3.34 -5.28
N GLY A 18 20.25 4.63 -5.10
CA GLY A 18 19.28 5.71 -4.94
C GLY A 18 18.48 5.65 -3.65
N LEU A 19 19.07 5.11 -2.57
CA LEU A 19 18.49 4.95 -1.24
C LEU A 19 19.01 6.03 -0.28
N THR A 20 18.94 7.29 -0.69
CA THR A 20 19.43 8.44 0.09
C THR A 20 18.35 9.05 1.00
N THR A 21 17.10 8.61 0.90
CA THR A 21 16.04 8.93 1.86
C THR A 21 15.89 7.77 2.84
N VAL A 22 16.09 8.06 4.13
CA VAL A 22 16.06 7.06 5.22
C VAL A 22 14.93 7.41 6.18
N PHE A 23 14.00 6.49 6.35
CA PHE A 23 12.91 6.62 7.33
C PHE A 23 13.35 5.94 8.63
N GLY A 24 13.24 6.64 9.76
CA GLY A 24 13.74 6.05 11.00
C GLY A 24 13.23 6.69 12.27
N ASN A 25 13.45 5.95 13.35
CA ASN A 25 13.40 6.42 14.74
C ASN A 25 14.66 5.82 15.41
N PRO A 26 15.75 6.62 15.60
CA PRO A 26 17.03 6.09 15.99
C PRO A 26 17.11 5.84 17.50
N GLY A 27 17.88 4.80 17.87
CA GLY A 27 18.34 4.59 19.23
C GLY A 27 19.86 4.53 19.29
N THR A 28 20.41 4.04 20.40
CA THR A 28 21.87 4.06 20.64
C THR A 28 22.63 3.10 19.72
N THR A 29 22.03 2.02 19.24
CA THR A 29 22.67 1.05 18.34
C THR A 29 22.81 1.55 16.90
N GLU A 30 22.14 2.64 16.54
CA GLU A 30 22.20 3.26 15.20
C GLU A 30 23.16 4.46 15.13
N ILE A 31 23.64 4.97 16.28
CA ILE A 31 24.46 6.19 16.34
C ILE A 31 25.68 6.10 15.41
N ALA A 32 26.42 4.99 15.43
CA ALA A 32 27.61 4.85 14.60
C ALA A 32 27.30 4.94 13.09
N PHE A 33 26.16 4.43 12.63
CA PHE A 33 25.70 4.61 11.25
C PHE A 33 25.30 6.06 10.94
N LEU A 34 24.75 6.78 11.93
CA LEU A 34 24.23 8.14 11.77
C LEU A 34 25.28 9.23 12.02
N THR A 35 26.41 8.89 12.64
CA THR A 35 27.52 9.84 12.87
C THR A 35 28.04 10.41 11.54
N GLU A 36 28.40 11.70 11.51
CA GLU A 36 28.86 12.38 10.29
C GLU A 36 27.88 12.22 9.12
N TRP A 37 26.60 12.54 9.36
CA TRP A 37 25.54 12.36 8.38
C TRP A 37 25.79 13.20 7.12
N PRO A 38 25.78 12.59 5.91
CA PRO A 38 26.08 13.31 4.68
C PRO A 38 24.95 14.27 4.28
N ASP A 39 25.30 15.44 3.72
CA ASP A 39 24.34 16.46 3.28
C ASP A 39 23.40 15.98 2.15
N ASP A 40 23.80 14.99 1.38
CA ASP A 40 23.01 14.41 0.29
C ASP A 40 22.05 13.31 0.75
N PHE A 41 22.00 13.02 2.05
CA PHE A 41 21.04 12.10 2.63
C PHE A 41 19.97 12.84 3.42
N THR A 42 18.72 12.43 3.22
CA THR A 42 17.58 12.92 4.01
C THR A 42 17.18 11.88 5.05
N TYR A 43 17.16 12.26 6.32
CA TYR A 43 16.61 11.43 7.39
C TYR A 43 15.20 11.90 7.75
N VAL A 44 14.21 11.06 7.51
CA VAL A 44 12.80 11.32 7.83
C VAL A 44 12.51 10.68 9.19
N LEU A 45 12.49 11.52 10.21
CA LEU A 45 12.18 11.09 11.57
C LEU A 45 10.67 10.89 11.74
N ALA A 46 10.28 9.73 12.26
CA ALA A 46 8.95 9.48 12.80
C ALA A 46 9.03 9.12 14.28
N LEU A 47 8.04 9.54 15.07
CA LEU A 47 8.07 9.41 16.54
C LEU A 47 7.63 8.02 17.05
N HIS A 48 7.43 7.06 16.12
CA HIS A 48 7.08 5.67 16.45
C HIS A 48 7.42 4.77 15.26
N GLU A 49 7.99 3.61 15.50
CA GLU A 49 8.53 2.73 14.45
C GLU A 49 7.45 2.13 13.53
N ALA A 50 6.23 1.94 14.02
CA ALA A 50 5.10 1.57 13.17
C ALA A 50 4.86 2.65 12.10
N SER A 51 4.90 3.94 12.49
CA SER A 51 4.80 5.08 11.56
C SER A 51 5.96 5.12 10.57
N VAL A 52 7.19 4.80 11.03
CA VAL A 52 8.39 4.72 10.16
C VAL A 52 8.16 3.77 9.00
N VAL A 53 7.74 2.53 9.31
CA VAL A 53 7.56 1.48 8.29
C VAL A 53 6.39 1.82 7.36
N ALA A 54 5.28 2.34 7.88
CA ALA A 54 4.13 2.71 7.06
C ALA A 54 4.41 3.93 6.16
N MET A 55 5.21 4.92 6.62
CA MET A 55 5.70 6.02 5.76
C MET A 55 6.59 5.48 4.63
N ALA A 56 7.54 4.61 4.95
CA ALA A 56 8.42 4.00 3.96
C ALA A 56 7.63 3.18 2.93
N ASP A 57 6.57 2.47 3.36
CA ASP A 57 5.65 1.75 2.47
C ASP A 57 4.94 2.71 1.52
N GLY A 58 4.31 3.77 2.04
CA GLY A 58 3.66 4.80 1.23
C GLY A 58 4.61 5.44 0.22
N TYR A 59 5.84 5.77 0.66
CA TYR A 59 6.89 6.30 -0.20
C TYR A 59 7.29 5.32 -1.31
N ALA A 60 7.57 4.07 -0.95
CA ALA A 60 8.00 3.05 -1.90
C ALA A 60 6.92 2.76 -2.94
N ARG A 61 5.67 2.70 -2.52
CA ARG A 61 4.52 2.43 -3.40
C ARG A 61 4.20 3.62 -4.31
N ALA A 62 4.28 4.85 -3.83
CA ALA A 62 4.01 6.04 -4.62
C ALA A 62 5.15 6.35 -5.61
N SER A 63 6.40 6.11 -5.23
CA SER A 63 7.58 6.29 -6.10
C SER A 63 7.87 5.09 -7.01
N ARG A 64 7.27 3.91 -6.75
CA ARG A 64 7.65 2.61 -7.35
C ARG A 64 9.13 2.29 -7.21
N ARG A 65 9.73 2.71 -6.10
CA ARG A 65 11.15 2.50 -5.77
C ARG A 65 11.28 1.87 -4.39
N ALA A 66 12.43 1.22 -4.14
CA ALA A 66 12.70 0.73 -2.78
C ALA A 66 12.90 1.90 -1.81
N ALA A 67 12.55 1.67 -0.53
CA ALA A 67 12.82 2.61 0.56
C ALA A 67 13.71 1.97 1.63
N LEU A 68 14.56 2.79 2.26
CA LEU A 68 15.42 2.38 3.36
C LEU A 68 14.77 2.76 4.69
N VAL A 69 14.67 1.78 5.58
CA VAL A 69 14.13 1.93 6.94
C VAL A 69 15.24 1.67 7.95
N ASN A 70 15.33 2.51 8.97
CA ASN A 70 16.29 2.37 10.06
C ASN A 70 15.56 2.28 11.41
N LEU A 71 15.69 1.12 12.09
CA LEU A 71 15.00 0.80 13.34
C LEU A 71 15.97 0.48 14.46
N HIS A 72 15.53 0.74 15.71
CA HIS A 72 16.33 0.47 16.89
C HIS A 72 16.17 -0.97 17.39
N SER A 73 17.16 -1.84 17.14
CA SER A 73 17.29 -3.17 17.72
C SER A 73 15.95 -3.96 17.80
N ALA A 74 15.79 -4.86 18.76
CA ALA A 74 14.55 -5.62 18.95
C ALA A 74 13.35 -4.75 19.34
N GLY A 75 13.54 -3.70 20.14
CA GLY A 75 12.46 -2.83 20.60
C GLY A 75 11.78 -2.12 19.44
N GLY A 76 12.55 -1.45 18.58
CA GLY A 76 12.02 -0.74 17.42
C GLY A 76 11.44 -1.68 16.37
N VAL A 77 12.07 -2.83 16.13
CA VAL A 77 11.52 -3.86 15.23
C VAL A 77 10.20 -4.40 15.79
N GLY A 78 10.11 -4.64 17.11
CA GLY A 78 8.89 -5.09 17.78
C GLY A 78 7.72 -4.13 17.62
N HIS A 79 7.96 -2.82 17.81
CA HIS A 79 6.95 -1.78 17.55
C HIS A 79 6.49 -1.72 16.09
N ALA A 80 7.37 -2.10 15.15
CA ALA A 80 7.09 -2.04 13.71
C ALA A 80 6.44 -3.31 13.13
N LEU A 81 6.36 -4.44 13.85
CA LEU A 81 5.97 -5.75 13.29
C LEU A 81 4.64 -5.73 12.54
N GLY A 82 3.62 -5.02 13.06
CA GLY A 82 2.33 -4.90 12.38
C GLY A 82 2.43 -4.24 11.00
N HIS A 83 3.31 -3.25 10.84
CA HIS A 83 3.51 -2.58 9.56
C HIS A 83 4.56 -3.27 8.68
N ILE A 84 5.47 -4.06 9.24
CA ILE A 84 6.31 -5.00 8.46
C ILE A 84 5.41 -6.06 7.81
N PHE A 85 4.43 -6.61 8.56
CA PHE A 85 3.40 -7.48 7.98
C PHE A 85 2.60 -6.77 6.88
N THR A 86 2.21 -5.50 7.10
CA THR A 86 1.51 -4.69 6.10
C THR A 86 2.37 -4.50 4.84
N ALA A 87 3.63 -4.13 4.97
CA ALA A 87 4.56 -3.97 3.84
C ALA A 87 4.74 -5.28 3.05
N TYR A 88 4.79 -6.41 3.76
CA TYR A 88 4.80 -7.74 3.14
C TYR A 88 3.55 -8.01 2.32
N ARG A 89 2.36 -7.71 2.84
CA ARG A 89 1.08 -7.88 2.14
C ARG A 89 0.87 -6.89 0.99
N ASN A 90 1.44 -5.68 1.13
CA ASN A 90 1.41 -4.62 0.11
C ASN A 90 2.44 -4.85 -1.01
N ASN A 91 3.32 -5.85 -0.88
CA ASN A 91 4.48 -6.05 -1.75
C ASN A 91 5.37 -4.80 -1.83
N ALA A 92 5.53 -4.07 -0.71
CA ALA A 92 6.35 -2.87 -0.65
C ALA A 92 7.84 -3.23 -0.51
N PRO A 93 8.71 -2.79 -1.43
CA PRO A 93 10.13 -3.13 -1.41
C PRO A 93 10.89 -2.31 -0.36
N LEU A 94 10.86 -2.74 0.90
CA LEU A 94 11.55 -2.08 2.00
C LEU A 94 12.86 -2.80 2.34
N ILE A 95 13.95 -2.05 2.49
CA ILE A 95 15.18 -2.53 3.09
C ILE A 95 15.18 -2.05 4.53
N ILE A 96 14.94 -2.96 5.47
CA ILE A 96 14.88 -2.66 6.90
C ILE A 96 16.24 -2.96 7.50
N LEU A 97 16.92 -1.91 7.97
CA LEU A 97 18.16 -1.95 8.70
C LEU A 97 17.87 -1.74 10.18
N ALA A 98 18.29 -2.66 11.03
CA ALA A 98 18.21 -2.48 12.48
C ALA A 98 19.59 -2.62 13.13
N GLY A 99 19.85 -1.80 14.13
CA GLY A 99 21.07 -1.91 14.92
C GLY A 99 21.05 -3.14 15.84
N GLN A 100 22.21 -3.61 16.19
CA GLN A 100 22.47 -4.67 17.15
C GLN A 100 23.58 -4.22 18.11
N GLN A 101 23.66 -4.82 19.27
CA GLN A 101 24.75 -4.58 20.21
C GLN A 101 26.10 -5.03 19.65
N THR A 102 27.16 -4.46 20.24
CA THR A 102 28.58 -4.79 19.93
C THR A 102 28.81 -6.30 19.94
N ARG A 103 29.47 -6.82 18.91
CA ARG A 103 29.68 -8.27 18.72
C ARG A 103 30.30 -8.94 19.93
N SER A 104 31.23 -8.27 20.61
CA SER A 104 31.93 -8.82 21.81
C SER A 104 31.01 -9.01 23.01
N LEU A 105 29.87 -8.27 23.06
CA LEU A 105 28.93 -8.37 24.16
C LEU A 105 27.76 -9.36 23.87
N LEU A 106 27.53 -9.73 22.62
CA LEU A 106 26.38 -10.59 22.24
C LEU A 106 26.36 -11.94 22.97
N PRO A 107 27.53 -12.60 23.28
CA PRO A 107 27.52 -13.84 24.06
C PRO A 107 26.96 -13.70 25.48
N ASP A 108 26.99 -12.48 26.05
CA ASP A 108 26.59 -12.18 27.42
C ASP A 108 25.16 -11.65 27.55
N ASP A 109 24.34 -11.78 26.50
CA ASP A 109 22.96 -11.29 26.43
C ASP A 109 22.80 -9.82 26.87
N PRO A 110 23.45 -8.88 26.16
CA PRO A 110 23.59 -7.51 26.61
C PRO A 110 22.28 -6.72 26.59
N PHE A 111 22.23 -5.69 27.46
CA PHE A 111 21.14 -4.71 27.42
C PHE A 111 20.96 -4.14 26.01
N LEU A 112 19.72 -4.07 25.51
CA LEU A 112 19.34 -3.72 24.13
C LEU A 112 19.84 -4.69 23.06
N GLY A 113 20.35 -5.86 23.41
CA GLY A 113 20.65 -6.92 22.45
C GLY A 113 19.37 -7.52 21.87
N ALA A 114 19.41 -7.90 20.60
CA ALA A 114 18.33 -8.62 19.95
C ALA A 114 18.66 -10.10 19.83
N VAL A 115 17.95 -10.95 20.56
CA VAL A 115 18.08 -12.40 20.47
C VAL A 115 17.54 -12.86 19.11
N GLU A 116 18.31 -13.67 18.38
CA GLU A 116 17.93 -14.12 17.03
C GLU A 116 17.48 -12.99 16.09
N ALA A 117 18.19 -11.86 16.12
CA ALA A 117 17.79 -10.62 15.44
C ALA A 117 17.29 -10.86 14.00
N ALA A 118 18.01 -11.67 13.21
CA ALA A 118 17.63 -11.96 11.83
C ALA A 118 16.31 -12.75 11.70
N ASN A 119 15.85 -13.43 12.75
CA ASN A 119 14.62 -14.21 12.74
C ASN A 119 13.40 -13.40 13.27
N PHE A 120 13.65 -12.32 14.00
CA PHE A 120 12.59 -11.60 14.71
C PHE A 120 11.45 -11.11 13.81
N PRO A 121 11.66 -10.52 12.61
CA PRO A 121 10.56 -10.09 11.74
C PRO A 121 9.96 -11.21 10.87
N LYS A 122 10.48 -12.44 10.92
CA LYS A 122 9.91 -13.56 10.16
C LYS A 122 8.55 -14.01 10.72
N PRO A 123 7.64 -14.51 9.86
CA PRO A 123 7.83 -14.82 8.43
C PRO A 123 7.54 -13.64 7.47
N TYR A 124 7.36 -12.42 7.96
CA TYR A 124 6.87 -11.28 7.20
C TYR A 124 7.97 -10.44 6.53
N VAL A 125 9.11 -11.07 6.26
CA VAL A 125 10.17 -10.54 5.39
C VAL A 125 10.60 -11.61 4.40
N LYS A 126 10.88 -11.21 3.14
CA LYS A 126 11.32 -12.13 2.09
C LYS A 126 12.68 -12.77 2.40
N TRP A 127 13.54 -12.03 3.08
CA TRP A 127 14.88 -12.45 3.45
C TRP A 127 15.38 -11.63 4.63
N SER A 128 16.23 -12.23 5.43
CA SER A 128 16.88 -11.55 6.55
C SER A 128 18.25 -12.12 6.82
N CYS A 129 19.15 -11.29 7.36
CA CYS A 129 20.44 -11.74 7.87
C CYS A 129 20.99 -10.78 8.92
N GLU A 130 21.94 -11.29 9.70
CA GLU A 130 22.97 -10.55 10.41
C GLU A 130 24.29 -10.98 9.79
N PRO A 131 25.05 -10.07 9.12
CA PRO A 131 26.29 -10.43 8.45
C PRO A 131 27.32 -11.00 9.43
N ALA A 132 28.00 -12.10 9.04
CA ALA A 132 28.97 -12.76 9.92
C ALA A 132 30.16 -11.87 10.24
N ARG A 133 30.52 -10.92 9.38
CA ARG A 133 31.67 -10.01 9.52
C ARG A 133 31.26 -8.61 9.08
N ALA A 134 31.86 -7.60 9.68
CA ALA A 134 31.63 -6.19 9.39
C ALA A 134 31.76 -5.84 7.88
N GLU A 135 32.85 -6.31 7.27
CA GLU A 135 33.13 -6.01 5.87
C GLU A 135 32.13 -6.64 4.86
N ASP A 136 31.23 -7.52 5.34
CA ASP A 136 30.18 -8.12 4.50
C ASP A 136 28.87 -7.30 4.51
N VAL A 137 28.74 -6.27 5.36
CA VAL A 137 27.53 -5.43 5.49
C VAL A 137 27.12 -4.80 4.15
N PRO A 138 28.02 -4.14 3.37
CA PRO A 138 27.61 -3.57 2.08
C PRO A 138 27.10 -4.63 1.10
N ALA A 139 27.74 -5.80 1.05
CA ALA A 139 27.31 -6.90 0.17
C ALA A 139 25.96 -7.48 0.59
N ALA A 140 25.68 -7.57 1.89
CA ALA A 140 24.39 -8.01 2.43
C ALA A 140 23.28 -7.01 2.06
N LEU A 141 23.53 -5.70 2.15
CA LEU A 141 22.58 -4.66 1.75
C LEU A 141 22.33 -4.64 0.24
N ALA A 142 23.36 -4.84 -0.59
CA ALA A 142 23.18 -5.01 -2.03
C ALA A 142 22.28 -6.21 -2.36
N ARG A 143 22.50 -7.35 -1.67
CA ARG A 143 21.64 -8.54 -1.80
C ARG A 143 20.21 -8.25 -1.31
N ALA A 144 20.06 -7.58 -0.18
CA ALA A 144 18.79 -7.16 0.38
C ALA A 144 17.97 -6.34 -0.64
N TYR A 145 18.61 -5.33 -1.25
CA TYR A 145 17.97 -4.51 -2.30
C TYR A 145 17.46 -5.35 -3.47
N HIS A 146 18.27 -6.27 -3.97
CA HIS A 146 17.87 -7.12 -5.09
C HIS A 146 16.71 -8.04 -4.73
N ILE A 147 16.71 -8.62 -3.52
CA ILE A 147 15.61 -9.49 -3.08
C ILE A 147 14.33 -8.68 -2.85
N ALA A 148 14.42 -7.50 -2.21
CA ALA A 148 13.26 -6.64 -1.96
C ALA A 148 12.56 -6.21 -3.24
N THR A 149 13.34 -5.94 -4.28
CA THR A 149 12.87 -5.39 -5.55
C THR A 149 12.57 -6.43 -6.64
N GLN A 150 12.79 -7.71 -6.39
CA GLN A 150 12.35 -8.81 -7.27
C GLN A 150 10.90 -9.18 -6.97
N ALA A 151 10.15 -9.49 -8.01
CA ALA A 151 8.76 -9.93 -7.89
C ALA A 151 8.64 -11.33 -7.24
N PRO A 152 7.63 -11.56 -6.38
CA PRO A 152 6.83 -10.52 -5.77
C PRO A 152 7.69 -9.63 -4.86
N MET A 153 7.62 -8.30 -5.03
CA MET A 153 8.38 -7.36 -4.20
C MET A 153 7.97 -7.48 -2.72
N GLY A 154 8.80 -6.99 -1.81
CA GLY A 154 8.47 -7.01 -0.39
C GLY A 154 9.63 -6.68 0.52
N PRO A 155 9.38 -6.53 1.83
CA PRO A 155 10.38 -6.14 2.81
C PRO A 155 11.46 -7.21 3.01
N VAL A 156 12.67 -6.76 3.32
CA VAL A 156 13.82 -7.55 3.75
C VAL A 156 14.41 -6.93 5.00
N PHE A 157 15.20 -7.69 5.76
CA PHE A 157 15.73 -7.25 7.03
C PHE A 157 17.22 -7.55 7.16
N VAL A 158 18.00 -6.56 7.64
CA VAL A 158 19.43 -6.71 7.94
C VAL A 158 19.71 -6.15 9.34
N SER A 159 20.17 -7.00 10.24
CA SER A 159 20.67 -6.61 11.55
C SER A 159 22.17 -6.32 11.45
N VAL A 160 22.62 -5.19 12.01
CA VAL A 160 24.04 -4.79 11.95
C VAL A 160 24.53 -4.40 13.34
N PRO A 161 25.53 -5.12 13.89
CA PRO A 161 26.19 -4.73 15.13
C PRO A 161 26.81 -3.34 15.07
N VAL A 162 26.67 -2.58 16.16
CA VAL A 162 27.06 -1.16 16.20
C VAL A 162 28.53 -0.93 15.92
N ASP A 163 29.41 -1.85 16.33
CA ASP A 163 30.86 -1.79 16.14
C ASP A 163 31.31 -2.13 14.71
N ASP A 164 30.43 -2.69 13.87
CA ASP A 164 30.76 -3.00 12.48
C ASP A 164 30.96 -1.73 11.63
N TRP A 165 30.31 -0.64 11.96
CA TRP A 165 30.29 0.57 11.13
C TRP A 165 31.65 1.27 11.01
N ASP A 166 32.47 1.20 12.06
CA ASP A 166 33.78 1.84 12.13
C ASP A 166 34.92 0.91 11.70
N VAL A 167 34.65 -0.35 11.35
CA VAL A 167 35.64 -1.28 10.84
C VAL A 167 36.14 -0.82 9.47
N GLU A 168 37.48 -0.82 9.32
CA GLU A 168 38.11 -0.51 8.02
C GLU A 168 37.91 -1.64 7.00
N THR A 169 37.65 -1.28 5.76
CA THR A 169 37.50 -2.24 4.66
C THR A 169 38.15 -1.77 3.38
N THR A 170 38.72 -2.70 2.62
CA THR A 170 39.18 -2.50 1.23
C THR A 170 38.34 -3.27 0.24
N LYS A 171 37.26 -3.95 0.68
CA LYS A 171 36.39 -4.71 -0.23
C LYS A 171 35.74 -3.80 -1.25
N PRO A 172 35.70 -4.20 -2.52
CA PRO A 172 34.98 -3.45 -3.54
C PRO A 172 33.47 -3.49 -3.28
N ILE A 173 32.79 -2.38 -3.52
CA ILE A 173 31.34 -2.35 -3.63
C ILE A 173 30.98 -2.91 -5.00
N ILE A 174 30.04 -3.87 -5.00
CA ILE A 174 29.54 -4.47 -6.24
C ILE A 174 28.06 -4.10 -6.35
N SER A 175 27.76 -3.10 -7.19
CA SER A 175 26.41 -2.80 -7.64
C SER A 175 26.24 -3.33 -9.06
N ARG A 176 25.19 -4.09 -9.32
CA ARG A 176 24.89 -4.66 -10.64
C ARG A 176 23.46 -4.33 -11.03
N PRO A 177 23.23 -3.83 -12.28
CA PRO A 177 21.89 -3.71 -12.79
C PRO A 177 21.26 -5.12 -12.94
N GLN A 178 19.96 -5.22 -12.68
CA GLN A 178 19.20 -6.43 -12.89
C GLN A 178 17.98 -6.15 -13.76
N ILE A 179 17.76 -7.03 -14.74
CA ILE A 179 16.52 -7.08 -15.50
C ILE A 179 15.59 -8.01 -14.73
N ARG A 180 14.42 -7.51 -14.32
CA ARG A 180 13.53 -8.21 -13.37
C ARG A 180 12.28 -8.77 -14.05
N GLY A 181 11.90 -8.22 -15.20
CA GLY A 181 10.72 -8.66 -15.94
C GLY A 181 10.97 -9.96 -16.71
N PHE A 182 9.93 -10.77 -16.84
CA PHE A 182 9.92 -11.97 -17.68
C PHE A 182 8.60 -12.06 -18.44
N ALA A 183 8.71 -12.40 -19.74
CA ALA A 183 7.56 -12.56 -20.62
C ALA A 183 6.81 -13.87 -20.31
N PRO A 184 5.52 -13.97 -20.68
CA PRO A 184 4.80 -15.24 -20.60
C PRO A 184 5.39 -16.28 -21.56
N ASP A 185 5.20 -17.56 -21.24
CA ASP A 185 5.49 -18.66 -22.17
C ASP A 185 4.66 -18.48 -23.45
N PRO A 186 5.27 -18.59 -24.65
CA PRO A 186 4.55 -18.38 -25.90
C PRO A 186 3.34 -19.28 -26.11
N SER A 187 3.40 -20.55 -25.69
CA SER A 187 2.30 -21.50 -25.84
C SER A 187 1.14 -21.19 -24.91
N ALA A 188 1.42 -20.77 -23.66
CA ALA A 188 0.40 -20.33 -22.73
C ALA A 188 -0.25 -19.00 -23.18
N LEU A 189 0.54 -18.12 -23.81
CA LEU A 189 0.03 -16.90 -24.41
C LEU A 189 -0.87 -17.20 -25.62
N ASP A 190 -0.52 -18.19 -26.47
CA ASP A 190 -1.35 -18.64 -27.61
C ASP A 190 -2.70 -19.15 -27.14
N GLU A 191 -2.74 -19.92 -26.04
CA GLU A 191 -3.97 -20.42 -25.45
C GLU A 191 -4.86 -19.27 -24.93
N LEU A 192 -4.28 -18.31 -24.19
CA LEU A 192 -5.01 -17.16 -23.68
C LEU A 192 -5.54 -16.25 -24.81
N VAL A 193 -4.74 -15.97 -25.85
CA VAL A 193 -5.17 -15.20 -27.02
C VAL A 193 -6.34 -15.90 -27.72
N SER A 194 -6.22 -17.21 -27.94
CA SER A 194 -7.30 -18.00 -28.56
C SER A 194 -8.59 -17.96 -27.73
N ALA A 195 -8.48 -18.02 -26.40
CA ALA A 195 -9.63 -17.90 -25.51
C ALA A 195 -10.26 -16.50 -25.56
N LEU A 196 -9.44 -15.44 -25.56
CA LEU A 196 -9.90 -14.06 -25.70
C LEU A 196 -10.60 -13.84 -27.04
N ASP A 197 -10.02 -14.37 -28.13
CA ASP A 197 -10.60 -14.23 -29.48
C ASP A 197 -11.89 -15.04 -29.65
N ALA A 198 -12.12 -16.09 -28.90
CA ALA A 198 -13.34 -16.87 -28.91
C ALA A 198 -14.45 -16.31 -28.00
N ALA A 199 -14.09 -15.59 -26.93
CA ALA A 199 -15.05 -15.09 -25.95
C ALA A 199 -15.97 -14.03 -26.54
N GLU A 200 -17.27 -14.06 -26.22
CA GLU A 200 -18.24 -13.04 -26.63
C GLU A 200 -18.35 -11.89 -25.62
N ARG A 201 -18.12 -12.19 -24.33
CA ARG A 201 -18.24 -11.25 -23.21
C ARG A 201 -17.07 -11.42 -22.23
N PRO A 202 -15.82 -11.13 -22.68
CA PRO A 202 -14.66 -11.26 -21.81
C PRO A 202 -14.69 -10.25 -20.63
N ALA A 203 -14.14 -10.67 -19.50
CA ALA A 203 -13.84 -9.78 -18.38
C ALA A 203 -12.36 -9.76 -18.04
N ILE A 204 -11.85 -8.62 -17.65
CA ILE A 204 -10.51 -8.47 -17.07
C ILE A 204 -10.65 -8.04 -15.60
N VAL A 205 -10.01 -8.78 -14.68
CA VAL A 205 -9.89 -8.38 -13.28
C VAL A 205 -8.50 -7.77 -13.07
N VAL A 206 -8.47 -6.46 -12.78
CA VAL A 206 -7.24 -5.66 -12.74
C VAL A 206 -6.68 -5.58 -11.32
N GLY A 207 -5.60 -6.31 -11.05
CA GLY A 207 -4.97 -6.39 -9.74
C GLY A 207 -3.96 -5.28 -9.45
N PRO A 208 -3.58 -5.11 -8.16
CA PRO A 208 -2.64 -4.06 -7.71
C PRO A 208 -1.26 -4.14 -8.37
N GLY A 209 -0.86 -5.30 -8.88
CA GLY A 209 0.41 -5.47 -9.61
C GLY A 209 0.51 -4.65 -10.89
N ILE A 210 -0.63 -4.35 -11.54
CA ILE A 210 -0.65 -3.53 -12.76
C ILE A 210 -0.22 -2.07 -12.46
N ASP A 211 -0.83 -1.42 -11.45
CA ASP A 211 -0.40 -0.09 -11.03
C ASP A 211 1.02 -0.11 -10.45
N GLY A 212 1.37 -1.14 -9.69
CA GLY A 212 2.73 -1.32 -9.16
C GLY A 212 3.82 -1.26 -10.23
N GLU A 213 3.54 -1.75 -11.44
CA GLU A 213 4.45 -1.73 -12.59
C GLU A 213 4.26 -0.52 -13.53
N GLY A 214 3.34 0.39 -13.22
CA GLY A 214 2.99 1.50 -14.10
C GLY A 214 2.42 1.05 -15.45
N ALA A 215 1.58 0.00 -15.43
CA ALA A 215 0.98 -0.60 -16.62
C ALA A 215 -0.53 -0.28 -16.76
N VAL A 216 -1.04 0.71 -16.00
CA VAL A 216 -2.45 1.11 -16.09
C VAL A 216 -2.82 1.61 -17.49
N PRO A 217 -2.04 2.45 -18.18
CA PRO A 217 -2.34 2.83 -19.56
C PRO A 217 -2.40 1.61 -20.51
N ASP A 218 -1.45 0.67 -20.35
CA ASP A 218 -1.39 -0.53 -21.19
C ASP A 218 -2.65 -1.42 -20.99
N VAL A 219 -3.15 -1.56 -19.75
CA VAL A 219 -4.36 -2.38 -19.50
C VAL A 219 -5.65 -1.69 -19.92
N VAL A 220 -5.71 -0.36 -19.89
CA VAL A 220 -6.83 0.40 -20.46
C VAL A 220 -6.92 0.14 -21.95
N GLU A 221 -5.81 0.28 -22.68
CA GLU A 221 -5.74 -0.01 -24.11
C GLU A 221 -6.12 -1.47 -24.42
N LEU A 222 -5.67 -2.43 -23.60
CA LEU A 222 -6.05 -3.84 -23.76
C LEU A 222 -7.56 -4.04 -23.58
N ALA A 223 -8.14 -3.49 -22.51
CA ALA A 223 -9.57 -3.62 -22.24
C ALA A 223 -10.43 -3.02 -23.38
N GLU A 224 -10.03 -1.86 -23.88
CA GLU A 224 -10.69 -1.21 -25.03
C GLU A 224 -10.57 -2.08 -26.29
N LYS A 225 -9.37 -2.59 -26.57
CA LYS A 225 -9.11 -3.43 -27.76
C LYS A 225 -9.94 -4.69 -27.76
N VAL A 226 -9.97 -5.42 -26.63
CA VAL A 226 -10.67 -6.72 -26.57
C VAL A 226 -12.13 -6.61 -26.16
N GLY A 227 -12.66 -5.38 -25.97
CA GLY A 227 -14.05 -5.16 -25.58
C GLY A 227 -14.41 -5.80 -24.23
N ALA A 228 -13.49 -5.81 -23.26
CA ALA A 228 -13.69 -6.47 -21.98
C ALA A 228 -14.42 -5.59 -20.96
N GLY A 229 -15.32 -6.16 -20.16
CA GLY A 229 -15.75 -5.57 -18.90
C GLY A 229 -14.62 -5.63 -17.86
N VAL A 230 -14.36 -4.53 -17.15
CA VAL A 230 -13.24 -4.44 -16.20
C VAL A 230 -13.74 -4.43 -14.77
N TRP A 231 -13.19 -5.32 -13.96
CA TRP A 231 -13.47 -5.42 -12.54
C TRP A 231 -12.21 -5.22 -11.70
N ALA A 232 -12.33 -4.55 -10.56
CA ALA A 232 -11.30 -4.57 -9.54
C ALA A 232 -11.48 -5.81 -8.64
N PRO A 233 -10.36 -6.44 -8.18
CA PRO A 233 -10.44 -7.61 -7.31
C PRO A 233 -10.92 -7.23 -5.90
N PRO A 234 -11.47 -8.20 -5.13
CA PRO A 234 -11.76 -7.97 -3.73
C PRO A 234 -10.50 -7.55 -2.95
N MET A 235 -10.63 -6.61 -2.03
CA MET A 235 -9.57 -6.19 -1.11
C MET A 235 -8.28 -5.69 -1.82
N GLY A 236 -8.40 -5.14 -3.01
CA GLY A 236 -7.28 -4.54 -3.74
C GLY A 236 -6.71 -3.33 -3.00
N ALA A 237 -5.38 -3.26 -2.87
CA ALA A 237 -4.70 -2.18 -2.15
C ALA A 237 -4.27 -1.01 -3.06
N ARG A 238 -4.59 -1.07 -4.35
CA ARG A 238 -4.33 -0.05 -5.38
C ARG A 238 -5.47 -0.06 -6.40
N CYS A 239 -5.72 1.07 -7.05
CA CYS A 239 -6.57 1.13 -8.23
C CYS A 239 -5.70 0.98 -9.48
N SER A 240 -6.04 0.01 -10.31
CA SER A 240 -5.29 -0.35 -11.52
C SER A 240 -6.08 -0.10 -12.81
N PHE A 241 -7.14 0.68 -12.73
CA PHE A 241 -7.95 1.10 -13.87
C PHE A 241 -8.72 2.38 -13.50
N PRO A 242 -8.91 3.35 -14.43
CA PRO A 242 -9.72 4.53 -14.16
C PRO A 242 -11.17 4.13 -13.85
N GLU A 243 -11.65 4.47 -12.66
CA GLU A 243 -12.98 4.05 -12.20
C GLU A 243 -14.12 4.82 -12.89
N ASP A 244 -13.78 5.93 -13.55
CA ASP A 244 -14.71 6.67 -14.40
C ASP A 244 -14.76 6.17 -15.86
N HIS A 245 -13.94 5.20 -16.23
CA HIS A 245 -13.96 4.61 -17.56
C HIS A 245 -15.27 3.87 -17.85
N PRO A 246 -15.85 3.95 -19.09
CA PRO A 246 -17.11 3.29 -19.44
C PRO A 246 -17.11 1.76 -19.24
N GLN A 247 -15.96 1.12 -19.43
CA GLN A 247 -15.78 -0.33 -19.26
C GLN A 247 -15.50 -0.76 -17.82
N PHE A 248 -15.37 0.16 -16.85
CA PHE A 248 -15.19 -0.20 -15.45
C PHE A 248 -16.52 -0.60 -14.81
N PHE A 249 -16.66 -1.86 -14.42
CA PHE A 249 -17.90 -2.42 -13.89
C PHE A 249 -17.97 -2.38 -12.36
N GLY A 250 -16.86 -2.12 -11.69
CA GLY A 250 -16.80 -1.94 -10.22
C GLY A 250 -15.88 -2.92 -9.52
N PHE A 251 -16.12 -3.09 -8.23
CA PHE A 251 -15.34 -3.96 -7.35
C PHE A 251 -16.08 -5.29 -7.12
N LEU A 252 -15.35 -6.38 -7.28
CA LEU A 252 -15.86 -7.70 -6.90
C LEU A 252 -15.96 -7.78 -5.37
N GLN A 253 -17.06 -8.34 -4.88
CA GLN A 253 -17.28 -8.49 -3.44
C GLN A 253 -16.40 -9.61 -2.85
N PRO A 254 -15.93 -9.49 -1.59
CA PRO A 254 -15.09 -10.50 -0.96
C PRO A 254 -15.88 -11.71 -0.43
N GLU A 255 -17.06 -11.96 -0.95
CA GLU A 255 -17.94 -13.08 -0.65
C GLU A 255 -18.11 -13.95 -1.91
N ARG A 256 -17.90 -15.27 -1.79
CA ARG A 256 -17.78 -16.18 -2.95
C ARG A 256 -19.01 -16.18 -3.85
N LYS A 257 -20.21 -16.22 -3.28
CA LYS A 257 -21.46 -16.27 -4.06
C LYS A 257 -21.71 -14.95 -4.80
N ALA A 258 -21.53 -13.83 -4.13
CA ALA A 258 -21.72 -12.51 -4.73
C ALA A 258 -20.70 -12.27 -5.87
N LEU A 259 -19.43 -12.64 -5.63
CA LEU A 259 -18.37 -12.56 -6.64
C LEU A 259 -18.70 -13.43 -7.85
N ALA A 260 -19.02 -14.70 -7.64
CA ALA A 260 -19.35 -15.61 -8.73
C ALA A 260 -20.58 -15.11 -9.50
N SER A 261 -21.61 -14.62 -8.81
CA SER A 261 -22.82 -14.05 -9.45
C SER A 261 -22.49 -12.84 -10.32
N ALA A 262 -21.58 -11.95 -9.88
CA ALA A 262 -21.16 -10.79 -10.68
C ALA A 262 -20.45 -11.20 -11.97
N LEU A 263 -19.75 -12.33 -11.97
CA LEU A 263 -18.99 -12.83 -13.11
C LEU A 263 -19.80 -13.75 -14.07
N THR A 264 -21.01 -14.18 -13.71
CA THR A 264 -21.82 -15.09 -14.55
C THR A 264 -22.26 -14.48 -15.89
N GLU A 265 -22.24 -13.15 -16.03
CA GLU A 265 -22.56 -12.48 -17.30
C GLU A 265 -21.42 -12.57 -18.33
N HIS A 266 -20.23 -13.00 -17.89
CA HIS A 266 -19.04 -13.17 -18.70
C HIS A 266 -18.85 -14.64 -19.10
N ASP A 267 -18.18 -14.88 -20.23
CA ASP A 267 -17.86 -16.21 -20.73
C ASP A 267 -16.35 -16.54 -20.65
N LEU A 268 -15.54 -15.54 -20.28
CA LEU A 268 -14.12 -15.66 -19.98
C LEU A 268 -13.72 -14.59 -18.94
N VAL A 269 -12.90 -14.98 -17.97
CA VAL A 269 -12.31 -14.06 -16.99
C VAL A 269 -10.79 -14.14 -17.03
N VAL A 270 -10.11 -13.01 -17.20
CA VAL A 270 -8.65 -12.90 -17.15
C VAL A 270 -8.26 -12.05 -15.94
N VAL A 271 -7.67 -12.68 -14.92
CA VAL A 271 -7.17 -12.00 -13.73
C VAL A 271 -5.70 -11.65 -13.95
N ILE A 272 -5.35 -10.36 -13.85
CA ILE A 272 -3.98 -9.90 -14.09
C ILE A 272 -3.47 -9.16 -12.84
N GLY A 273 -2.37 -9.67 -12.25
CA GLY A 273 -1.69 -9.02 -11.12
C GLY A 273 -2.46 -9.04 -9.80
N ALA A 274 -3.35 -10.02 -9.62
CA ALA A 274 -4.10 -10.28 -8.39
C ALA A 274 -4.25 -11.78 -8.15
N PRO A 275 -4.56 -12.20 -6.91
CA PRO A 275 -5.03 -13.57 -6.64
C PRO A 275 -6.43 -13.79 -7.22
N ALA A 276 -6.79 -15.02 -7.52
CA ALA A 276 -8.12 -15.46 -7.88
C ALA A 276 -8.74 -16.29 -6.74
N PHE A 277 -9.43 -15.78 -5.84
CA PHE A 277 -9.71 -14.44 -5.39
C PHE A 277 -9.40 -14.32 -3.89
N THR A 278 -9.42 -13.11 -3.30
CA THR A 278 -9.30 -12.95 -1.85
C THR A 278 -10.69 -12.86 -1.24
N TYR A 279 -11.03 -13.79 -0.35
CA TYR A 279 -12.29 -13.80 0.39
C TYR A 279 -12.08 -13.27 1.81
N HIS A 280 -13.07 -12.56 2.33
CA HIS A 280 -13.04 -12.05 3.71
C HIS A 280 -14.23 -12.55 4.53
N VAL A 281 -15.41 -12.63 3.93
CA VAL A 281 -16.63 -13.10 4.61
C VAL A 281 -17.00 -14.48 4.12
N TYR A 282 -17.15 -15.43 5.05
CA TYR A 282 -17.69 -16.76 4.76
C TYR A 282 -19.18 -16.80 5.07
N ARG A 283 -19.99 -17.04 4.05
CA ARG A 283 -21.46 -17.19 4.14
C ARG A 283 -21.95 -18.52 3.59
N GLY A 284 -21.15 -19.57 3.77
CA GLY A 284 -21.41 -20.91 3.23
C GLY A 284 -20.77 -21.13 1.86
N GLU A 285 -20.91 -22.37 1.37
CA GLU A 285 -20.44 -22.75 0.04
C GLU A 285 -21.32 -22.14 -1.06
N SER A 286 -20.71 -21.88 -2.23
CA SER A 286 -21.41 -21.45 -3.42
C SER A 286 -21.37 -22.57 -4.48
N GLU A 287 -22.52 -22.94 -4.99
CA GLU A 287 -22.66 -23.84 -6.13
C GLU A 287 -22.47 -23.12 -7.49
N THR A 288 -22.40 -21.77 -7.48
CA THR A 288 -22.21 -21.00 -8.70
C THR A 288 -20.77 -21.17 -9.19
N ALA A 289 -20.62 -21.80 -10.35
CA ALA A 289 -19.34 -21.96 -11.01
C ALA A 289 -18.84 -20.61 -11.56
N LEU A 290 -17.53 -20.40 -11.54
CA LEU A 290 -16.89 -19.31 -12.26
C LEU A 290 -16.83 -19.60 -13.76
N PRO A 291 -16.85 -18.58 -14.63
CA PRO A 291 -16.50 -18.74 -16.03
C PRO A 291 -15.08 -19.30 -16.20
N PRO A 292 -14.71 -19.82 -17.39
CA PRO A 292 -13.32 -20.14 -17.71
C PRO A 292 -12.37 -19.02 -17.28
N LEU A 293 -11.29 -19.38 -16.61
CA LEU A 293 -10.44 -18.43 -15.89
C LEU A 293 -8.97 -18.57 -16.29
N PHE A 294 -8.34 -17.46 -16.60
CA PHE A 294 -6.88 -17.34 -16.71
C PHE A 294 -6.34 -16.39 -15.64
N LEU A 295 -5.19 -16.76 -15.07
CA LEU A 295 -4.48 -15.96 -14.09
C LEU A 295 -3.10 -15.60 -14.60
N VAL A 296 -2.79 -14.31 -14.69
CA VAL A 296 -1.47 -13.80 -15.05
C VAL A 296 -0.85 -13.13 -13.83
N SER A 297 0.23 -13.69 -13.33
CA SER A 297 0.93 -13.15 -12.14
C SER A 297 2.42 -13.47 -12.20
N ASP A 298 3.23 -12.59 -11.62
CA ASP A 298 4.65 -12.81 -11.34
C ASP A 298 4.89 -13.50 -9.99
N ASP A 299 3.84 -13.62 -9.16
CA ASP A 299 3.84 -14.35 -7.88
C ASP A 299 3.38 -15.79 -8.05
N GLU A 300 4.33 -16.73 -8.03
CA GLU A 300 4.05 -18.16 -8.14
C GLU A 300 3.20 -18.71 -6.97
N GLN A 301 3.20 -18.07 -5.81
CA GLN A 301 2.37 -18.48 -4.68
C GLN A 301 0.89 -18.13 -4.91
N ILE A 302 0.62 -17.04 -5.61
CA ILE A 302 -0.73 -16.66 -6.05
C ILE A 302 -1.25 -17.73 -7.03
N LEU A 303 -0.45 -18.09 -8.02
CA LEU A 303 -0.82 -19.12 -9.01
C LEU A 303 -1.03 -20.50 -8.37
N ALA A 304 -0.13 -20.89 -7.45
CA ALA A 304 -0.21 -22.18 -6.76
C ALA A 304 -1.43 -22.31 -5.82
N ARG A 305 -1.94 -21.20 -5.29
CA ARG A 305 -3.12 -21.18 -4.39
C ARG A 305 -4.45 -21.09 -5.12
N ALA A 306 -4.44 -20.81 -6.42
CA ALA A 306 -5.67 -20.71 -7.19
C ALA A 306 -6.40 -22.07 -7.18
N ALA A 307 -7.69 -22.06 -6.83
CA ALA A 307 -8.49 -23.28 -6.77
C ALA A 307 -8.90 -23.79 -8.16
N GLU A 308 -8.90 -22.91 -9.17
CA GLU A 308 -9.32 -23.19 -10.54
C GLU A 308 -8.68 -22.21 -11.51
N GLY A 309 -8.71 -22.52 -12.80
CA GLY A 309 -8.20 -21.70 -13.89
C GLY A 309 -6.79 -22.09 -14.36
N THR A 310 -6.38 -21.51 -15.50
CA THR A 310 -5.04 -21.68 -16.07
C THR A 310 -4.12 -20.58 -15.59
N GLY A 311 -3.05 -20.94 -14.87
CA GLY A 311 -2.06 -20.00 -14.36
C GLY A 311 -0.94 -19.71 -15.36
N ILE A 312 -0.67 -18.45 -15.64
CA ILE A 312 0.42 -18.00 -16.51
C ILE A 312 1.40 -17.17 -15.67
N ARG A 313 2.60 -17.67 -15.46
CA ARG A 313 3.64 -16.94 -14.76
C ARG A 313 4.29 -15.92 -15.69
N ALA A 314 4.03 -14.63 -15.44
CA ALA A 314 4.59 -13.53 -16.22
C ALA A 314 4.52 -12.23 -15.43
N THR A 315 5.43 -11.30 -15.76
CA THR A 315 5.32 -9.91 -15.35
C THR A 315 4.05 -9.30 -15.96
N PRO A 316 3.10 -8.76 -15.17
CA PRO A 316 1.82 -8.26 -15.67
C PRO A 316 1.96 -7.32 -16.87
N LYS A 317 2.86 -6.33 -16.78
CA LYS A 317 3.11 -5.38 -17.87
C LYS A 317 3.54 -6.04 -19.18
N LEU A 318 4.43 -7.03 -19.11
CA LEU A 318 4.92 -7.71 -20.30
C LEU A 318 3.85 -8.63 -20.92
N ALA A 319 3.02 -9.26 -20.07
CA ALA A 319 1.89 -10.04 -20.53
C ALA A 319 0.83 -9.16 -21.21
N ILE A 320 0.47 -8.01 -20.61
CA ILE A 320 -0.49 -7.08 -21.20
C ILE A 320 -0.01 -6.61 -22.59
N ARG A 321 1.25 -6.23 -22.71
CA ARG A 321 1.81 -5.81 -24.01
C ARG A 321 1.80 -6.92 -25.04
N ALA A 322 2.15 -8.14 -24.64
CA ALA A 322 2.08 -9.30 -25.54
C ALA A 322 0.65 -9.62 -26.00
N LEU A 323 -0.35 -9.41 -25.14
CA LEU A 323 -1.77 -9.51 -25.50
C LEU A 323 -2.21 -8.37 -26.43
N LEU A 324 -1.77 -7.14 -26.18
CA LEU A 324 -2.01 -6.00 -27.06
C LEU A 324 -1.51 -6.24 -28.48
N ASP A 325 -0.36 -6.87 -28.65
CA ASP A 325 0.19 -7.16 -29.97
C ASP A 325 -0.61 -8.22 -30.74
N ARG A 326 -1.36 -9.09 -30.06
CA ARG A 326 -1.86 -10.34 -30.64
C ARG A 326 -3.38 -10.50 -30.63
N ALA A 327 -4.08 -10.04 -29.59
CA ALA A 327 -5.53 -10.21 -29.46
C ALA A 327 -6.30 -9.40 -30.52
N ALA A 328 -7.40 -9.95 -31.01
CA ALA A 328 -8.25 -9.30 -31.99
C ALA A 328 -9.11 -8.17 -31.37
N PRO A 329 -9.37 -7.07 -32.13
CA PRO A 329 -10.22 -5.99 -31.63
C PRO A 329 -11.71 -6.39 -31.59
N ARG A 330 -12.45 -5.82 -30.64
CA ARG A 330 -13.89 -6.04 -30.41
C ARG A 330 -14.62 -4.77 -30.04
N GLU A 331 -15.94 -4.80 -30.17
CA GLU A 331 -16.80 -3.70 -29.67
C GLU A 331 -16.80 -3.67 -28.14
N ALA A 332 -16.84 -2.46 -27.59
CA ALA A 332 -16.91 -2.23 -26.14
C ALA A 332 -18.26 -2.74 -25.58
N PRO A 333 -18.28 -3.26 -24.35
CA PRO A 333 -19.52 -3.63 -23.67
C PRO A 333 -20.36 -2.38 -23.33
N LYS A 334 -21.65 -2.59 -23.00
CA LYS A 334 -22.48 -1.49 -22.50
C LYS A 334 -21.93 -0.95 -21.18
N PRO A 335 -21.80 0.39 -21.03
CA PRO A 335 -21.34 0.99 -19.78
C PRO A 335 -22.24 0.64 -18.59
N ARG A 336 -21.61 0.51 -17.40
CA ARG A 336 -22.36 0.41 -16.13
C ARG A 336 -23.10 1.72 -15.84
N THR A 337 -24.33 1.59 -15.31
CA THR A 337 -25.06 2.73 -14.76
C THR A 337 -24.39 3.20 -13.47
N ARG A 338 -24.08 4.48 -13.37
CA ARG A 338 -23.50 5.08 -12.17
C ARG A 338 -24.59 5.44 -11.17
N LEU A 339 -24.21 5.45 -9.89
CA LEU A 339 -25.10 5.88 -8.83
C LEU A 339 -25.31 7.40 -8.88
N GLU A 340 -26.49 7.83 -8.49
CA GLU A 340 -26.79 9.25 -8.33
C GLU A 340 -26.05 9.85 -7.14
N LYS A 341 -25.79 11.17 -7.19
CA LYS A 341 -25.17 11.89 -6.09
C LYS A 341 -26.05 11.80 -4.83
N PRO A 342 -25.50 11.43 -3.66
CA PRO A 342 -26.23 11.40 -2.41
C PRO A 342 -26.72 12.79 -1.98
N ALA A 343 -27.87 12.84 -1.30
CA ALA A 343 -28.42 14.08 -0.78
C ALA A 343 -27.55 14.66 0.36
N ALA A 344 -27.48 15.99 0.43
CA ALA A 344 -26.88 16.71 1.54
C ALA A 344 -27.80 16.59 2.78
N VAL A 345 -27.39 15.82 3.77
CA VAL A 345 -28.10 15.61 5.03
C VAL A 345 -27.16 15.78 6.23
N THR A 346 -27.73 16.08 7.38
CA THR A 346 -27.00 16.13 8.65
C THR A 346 -27.68 15.17 9.64
N PRO A 347 -26.98 14.18 10.23
CA PRO A 347 -25.52 13.93 10.14
C PRO A 347 -25.06 13.61 8.71
N ILE A 348 -23.80 13.98 8.42
CA ILE A 348 -23.20 13.80 7.09
C ILE A 348 -23.03 12.29 6.82
N THR A 349 -23.56 11.81 5.70
CA THR A 349 -23.31 10.42 5.30
C THR A 349 -21.94 10.29 4.62
N PRO A 350 -21.23 9.16 4.81
CA PRO A 350 -19.95 8.90 4.12
C PRO A 350 -20.07 9.03 2.60
N ALA A 351 -21.13 8.49 2.00
CA ALA A 351 -21.42 8.60 0.57
C ALA A 351 -21.48 10.06 0.09
N PHE A 352 -22.17 10.93 0.83
CA PHE A 352 -22.20 12.37 0.51
C PHE A 352 -20.81 13.00 0.67
N ALA A 353 -20.09 12.69 1.73
CA ALA A 353 -18.75 13.21 1.97
C ALA A 353 -17.78 12.82 0.82
N TYR A 354 -17.78 11.56 0.39
CA TYR A 354 -17.00 11.09 -0.75
C TYR A 354 -17.38 11.81 -2.05
N SER A 355 -18.68 12.02 -2.31
CA SER A 355 -19.12 12.73 -3.51
C SER A 355 -18.64 14.19 -3.53
N VAL A 356 -18.62 14.86 -2.39
CA VAL A 356 -18.11 16.23 -2.27
C VAL A 356 -16.59 16.28 -2.44
N ILE A 357 -15.85 15.32 -1.86
CA ILE A 357 -14.39 15.19 -2.08
C ILE A 357 -14.11 15.00 -3.57
N SER A 358 -14.87 14.14 -4.26
CA SER A 358 -14.74 13.90 -5.71
C SER A 358 -14.93 15.15 -6.57
N GLU A 359 -15.77 16.09 -6.14
CA GLU A 359 -16.00 17.35 -6.87
C GLU A 359 -14.84 18.34 -6.80
N VAL A 360 -14.04 18.27 -5.74
CA VAL A 360 -12.99 19.26 -5.46
C VAL A 360 -11.57 18.70 -5.60
N LEU A 361 -11.45 17.37 -5.70
CA LEU A 361 -10.17 16.70 -5.79
C LEU A 361 -9.58 16.83 -7.20
N PRO A 362 -8.28 17.17 -7.36
CA PRO A 362 -7.60 17.09 -8.64
C PRO A 362 -7.63 15.65 -9.21
N ASP A 363 -7.83 15.51 -10.52
CA ASP A 363 -7.95 14.20 -11.18
C ASP A 363 -6.67 13.34 -11.03
N ASP A 364 -5.51 13.96 -10.84
CA ASP A 364 -4.22 13.32 -10.62
C ASP A 364 -3.85 13.18 -9.14
N ALA A 365 -4.72 13.54 -8.20
CA ALA A 365 -4.44 13.40 -6.77
C ALA A 365 -4.17 11.94 -6.38
N ILE A 366 -3.39 11.77 -5.31
CA ILE A 366 -3.20 10.48 -4.65
C ILE A 366 -4.13 10.41 -3.44
N VAL A 367 -5.08 9.52 -3.47
CA VAL A 367 -5.95 9.21 -2.33
C VAL A 367 -5.34 8.08 -1.52
N VAL A 368 -5.11 8.32 -0.23
CA VAL A 368 -4.69 7.29 0.73
C VAL A 368 -5.85 7.01 1.67
N GLU A 369 -6.33 5.78 1.69
CA GLU A 369 -7.57 5.42 2.38
C GLU A 369 -7.33 4.47 3.55
N GLU A 370 -8.00 4.76 4.68
CA GLU A 370 -8.16 3.82 5.78
C GLU A 370 -9.48 4.09 6.52
N THR A 371 -10.60 3.75 5.87
CA THR A 371 -11.97 3.90 6.40
C THR A 371 -12.70 2.55 6.41
N PRO A 372 -12.30 1.59 7.27
CA PRO A 372 -12.81 0.21 7.21
C PRO A 372 -14.33 0.08 7.22
N SER A 373 -15.01 0.99 7.91
CA SER A 373 -16.48 0.98 8.01
C SER A 373 -17.21 1.55 6.79
N HIS A 374 -16.49 2.22 5.87
CA HIS A 374 -17.10 3.00 4.78
C HIS A 374 -16.42 2.79 3.42
N ARG A 375 -15.45 1.90 3.32
CA ARG A 375 -14.68 1.65 2.08
C ARG A 375 -15.57 1.33 0.88
N ASN A 376 -16.63 0.55 1.06
CA ASN A 376 -17.52 0.17 -0.05
C ASN A 376 -18.19 1.37 -0.72
N GLU A 377 -18.53 2.40 0.06
CA GLU A 377 -19.16 3.62 -0.46
C GLU A 377 -18.14 4.54 -1.16
N LEU A 378 -16.83 4.40 -0.87
CA LEU A 378 -15.79 5.27 -1.42
C LEU A 378 -15.80 5.23 -2.95
N HIS A 379 -15.57 4.06 -3.52
CA HIS A 379 -15.40 3.90 -4.96
C HIS A 379 -16.67 4.16 -5.77
N ASP A 380 -17.85 4.05 -5.15
CA ASP A 380 -19.11 4.39 -5.77
C ASP A 380 -19.32 5.91 -5.90
N HIS A 381 -18.73 6.71 -4.98
CA HIS A 381 -18.95 8.16 -4.90
C HIS A 381 -17.69 9.01 -5.07
N LEU A 382 -16.50 8.40 -5.02
CA LEU A 382 -15.19 9.03 -5.25
C LEU A 382 -14.41 8.16 -6.25
N PRO A 383 -14.76 8.15 -7.54
CA PRO A 383 -14.04 7.36 -8.53
C PRO A 383 -12.59 7.85 -8.67
N ILE A 384 -11.65 6.93 -8.59
CA ILE A 384 -10.23 7.20 -8.81
C ILE A 384 -9.96 7.24 -10.32
N LYS A 385 -9.52 8.39 -10.83
CA LYS A 385 -9.34 8.64 -12.27
C LYS A 385 -7.90 8.53 -12.74
N SER A 386 -6.94 8.71 -11.82
CA SER A 386 -5.52 8.69 -12.15
C SER A 386 -5.05 7.34 -12.67
N THR A 387 -4.29 7.36 -13.76
CA THR A 387 -3.60 6.19 -14.33
C THR A 387 -2.19 5.98 -13.77
N ASP A 388 -1.78 6.79 -12.80
CA ASP A 388 -0.46 6.76 -12.17
C ASP A 388 -0.58 6.87 -10.65
N THR A 389 -0.67 5.75 -9.96
CA THR A 389 -0.78 5.66 -8.48
C THR A 389 -1.84 6.62 -7.91
N GLY A 390 -3.09 6.46 -8.30
CA GLY A 390 -4.19 7.31 -7.82
C GLY A 390 -4.73 6.93 -6.45
N PHE A 391 -4.48 5.70 -5.99
CA PHE A 391 -5.06 5.17 -4.76
C PHE A 391 -4.12 4.21 -4.04
N LEU A 392 -3.99 4.39 -2.73
CA LEU A 392 -3.26 3.51 -1.83
C LEU A 392 -4.11 3.18 -0.61
N THR A 393 -4.21 1.90 -0.27
CA THR A 393 -4.78 1.42 0.99
C THR A 393 -4.01 0.22 1.50
N VAL A 394 -4.41 -0.33 2.64
CA VAL A 394 -3.79 -1.46 3.30
C VAL A 394 -4.33 -2.80 2.78
N ALA A 395 -3.45 -3.71 2.36
CA ALA A 395 -3.83 -5.08 1.96
C ALA A 395 -3.93 -6.07 3.15
N SER A 396 -3.38 -5.70 4.31
CA SER A 396 -3.32 -6.57 5.50
C SER A 396 -4.53 -6.46 6.41
N GLY A 397 -5.26 -5.34 6.35
CA GLY A 397 -6.30 -4.99 7.33
C GLY A 397 -5.76 -4.46 8.67
N THR A 398 -4.44 -4.30 8.81
CA THR A 398 -3.82 -3.71 10.01
C THR A 398 -4.07 -2.21 10.03
N LEU A 399 -4.65 -1.70 11.11
CA LEU A 399 -4.93 -0.26 11.26
C LEU A 399 -3.66 0.56 11.54
N GLY A 400 -3.72 1.87 11.22
CA GLY A 400 -2.65 2.83 11.42
C GLY A 400 -1.72 3.02 10.22
N TYR A 401 -2.10 2.48 9.06
CA TYR A 401 -1.34 2.60 7.82
C TYR A 401 -1.57 3.93 7.09
N GLY A 402 -2.83 4.34 6.93
CA GLY A 402 -3.21 5.40 5.98
C GLY A 402 -2.59 6.74 6.28
N LEU A 403 -2.56 7.16 7.55
CA LEU A 403 -2.02 8.45 7.94
C LEU A 403 -0.51 8.57 7.65
N PRO A 404 0.39 7.69 8.15
CA PRO A 404 1.80 7.75 7.83
C PRO A 404 2.10 7.44 6.35
N ALA A 405 1.34 6.56 5.69
CA ALA A 405 1.53 6.28 4.27
C ALA A 405 1.26 7.51 3.39
N ALA A 406 0.30 8.36 3.76
CA ALA A 406 0.06 9.64 3.08
C ALA A 406 1.27 10.58 3.20
N VAL A 407 1.92 10.63 4.36
CA VAL A 407 3.17 11.38 4.55
C VAL A 407 4.27 10.85 3.63
N GLY A 408 4.44 9.53 3.57
CA GLY A 408 5.39 8.88 2.68
C GLY A 408 5.10 9.14 1.20
N ALA A 409 3.83 9.07 0.79
CA ALA A 409 3.40 9.35 -0.58
C ALA A 409 3.67 10.81 -0.99
N ALA A 410 3.44 11.77 -0.10
CA ALA A 410 3.74 13.18 -0.35
C ALA A 410 5.24 13.45 -0.49
N LEU A 411 6.08 12.79 0.31
CA LEU A 411 7.54 12.85 0.15
C LEU A 411 8.00 12.25 -1.17
N ALA A 412 7.33 11.20 -1.65
CA ALA A 412 7.66 10.53 -2.91
C ALA A 412 7.20 11.32 -4.15
N ARG A 413 6.08 12.03 -4.04
CA ARG A 413 5.40 12.73 -5.14
C ARG A 413 5.07 14.18 -4.74
N PRO A 414 6.10 15.04 -4.60
CA PRO A 414 5.91 16.45 -4.25
C PRO A 414 5.20 17.25 -5.36
N ASP A 415 5.11 16.67 -6.56
CA ASP A 415 4.42 17.20 -7.74
C ASP A 415 2.90 16.99 -7.70
N ARG A 416 2.36 16.20 -6.73
CA ARG A 416 0.95 15.81 -6.71
C ARG A 416 0.31 16.09 -5.34
N LYS A 417 -0.98 16.41 -5.37
CA LYS A 417 -1.76 16.52 -4.12
C LYS A 417 -2.00 15.14 -3.51
N VAL A 418 -1.75 15.02 -2.21
CA VAL A 418 -2.07 13.83 -1.43
C VAL A 418 -3.21 14.14 -0.47
N VAL A 419 -4.25 13.31 -0.50
CA VAL A 419 -5.39 13.38 0.41
C VAL A 419 -5.54 12.06 1.14
N ALA A 420 -5.44 12.10 2.48
CA ALA A 420 -5.70 10.92 3.31
C ALA A 420 -7.14 10.97 3.82
N ILE A 421 -7.93 9.92 3.55
CA ILE A 421 -9.30 9.78 4.07
C ILE A 421 -9.30 8.64 5.08
N LEU A 422 -9.54 8.97 6.34
CA LEU A 422 -9.23 8.13 7.48
C LEU A 422 -10.42 8.03 8.43
N GLY A 423 -10.62 6.88 9.05
CA GLY A 423 -11.51 6.75 10.19
C GLY A 423 -10.85 7.30 11.48
N ASP A 424 -11.67 7.73 12.42
CA ASP A 424 -11.25 8.20 13.74
C ASP A 424 -10.40 7.15 14.49
N GLY A 425 -10.89 5.93 14.59
CA GLY A 425 -10.18 4.86 15.28
C GLY A 425 -8.87 4.46 14.63
N SER A 426 -8.81 4.33 13.29
CA SER A 426 -7.59 4.00 12.57
C SER A 426 -6.54 5.10 12.68
N SER A 427 -6.94 6.35 12.69
CA SER A 427 -6.03 7.50 12.84
C SER A 427 -5.22 7.47 14.13
N MET A 428 -5.80 6.96 15.23
CA MET A 428 -5.16 6.93 16.54
C MET A 428 -3.99 5.95 16.65
N TYR A 429 -3.89 4.94 15.77
CA TYR A 429 -2.78 3.98 15.81
C TYR A 429 -1.42 4.59 15.48
N CYS A 430 -1.38 5.60 14.59
CA CYS A 430 -0.15 6.25 14.15
C CYS A 430 -0.31 7.78 14.03
N VAL A 431 -1.10 8.39 14.91
CA VAL A 431 -1.43 9.82 14.88
C VAL A 431 -0.20 10.73 14.96
N GLN A 432 0.88 10.28 15.60
CA GLN A 432 2.15 11.02 15.69
C GLN A 432 2.82 11.28 14.34
N ALA A 433 2.42 10.60 13.26
CA ALA A 433 2.90 10.89 11.93
C ALA A 433 2.45 12.28 11.40
N LEU A 434 1.41 12.90 11.99
CA LEU A 434 1.04 14.28 11.73
C LEU A 434 2.21 15.23 12.05
N TRP A 435 2.94 14.97 13.13
CA TRP A 435 4.13 15.76 13.48
C TRP A 435 5.19 15.71 12.35
N THR A 436 5.46 14.54 11.77
CA THR A 436 6.41 14.41 10.65
C THR A 436 5.94 15.20 9.44
N ALA A 437 4.64 15.18 9.10
CA ALA A 437 4.07 15.98 8.02
C ALA A 437 4.33 17.49 8.26
N ALA A 438 4.15 17.97 9.50
CA ALA A 438 4.39 19.36 9.86
C ALA A 438 5.87 19.74 9.79
N GLN A 439 6.79 18.88 10.25
CA GLN A 439 8.24 19.13 10.21
C GLN A 439 8.77 19.28 8.78
N HIS A 440 8.19 18.55 7.84
CA HIS A 440 8.57 18.61 6.42
C HIS A 440 7.70 19.55 5.58
N ASN A 441 6.76 20.29 6.21
CA ASN A 441 5.81 21.19 5.54
C ASN A 441 5.11 20.54 4.33
N LEU A 442 4.67 19.29 4.48
CA LEU A 442 4.08 18.53 3.37
C LEU A 442 2.64 19.02 3.08
N PRO A 443 2.29 19.24 1.80
CA PRO A 443 0.96 19.71 1.42
C PRO A 443 -0.07 18.56 1.42
N VAL A 444 -0.19 17.83 2.53
CA VAL A 444 -1.15 16.75 2.72
C VAL A 444 -2.42 17.26 3.36
N THR A 445 -3.58 16.88 2.83
CA THR A 445 -4.87 17.09 3.48
C THR A 445 -5.33 15.78 4.12
N PHE A 446 -5.45 15.77 5.44
CA PHE A 446 -5.98 14.65 6.21
C PHE A 446 -7.45 14.90 6.49
N VAL A 447 -8.34 14.05 5.98
CA VAL A 447 -9.79 14.11 6.21
C VAL A 447 -10.15 12.98 7.16
N ILE A 448 -10.48 13.29 8.41
CA ILE A 448 -10.88 12.28 9.40
C ILE A 448 -12.40 12.21 9.44
N PHE A 449 -12.94 11.04 9.10
CA PHE A 449 -14.34 10.68 9.28
C PHE A 449 -14.54 10.16 10.70
N ASP A 450 -15.16 10.98 11.52
CA ASP A 450 -15.39 10.69 12.94
C ASP A 450 -16.85 10.28 13.16
N ASN A 451 -17.04 8.99 13.44
CA ASN A 451 -18.30 8.42 13.92
C ASN A 451 -18.23 8.00 15.40
N SER A 452 -17.13 8.31 16.07
CA SER A 452 -16.83 8.03 17.49
C SER A 452 -16.93 6.54 17.87
N GLN A 453 -16.63 5.62 16.93
CA GLN A 453 -16.69 4.19 17.19
C GLN A 453 -15.93 3.32 16.19
N TYR A 454 -15.58 2.10 16.62
CA TYR A 454 -15.18 1.02 15.73
C TYR A 454 -16.42 0.37 15.09
N ALA A 455 -17.08 1.08 14.17
CA ALA A 455 -18.35 0.67 13.59
C ALA A 455 -18.27 -0.67 12.85
N ALA A 456 -17.15 -0.97 12.18
CA ALA A 456 -16.95 -2.27 11.53
C ALA A 456 -17.00 -3.43 12.54
N VAL A 457 -16.36 -3.28 13.70
CA VAL A 457 -16.38 -4.31 14.76
C VAL A 457 -17.77 -4.47 15.33
N ARG A 458 -18.49 -3.36 15.55
CA ARG A 458 -19.88 -3.39 16.04
C ARG A 458 -20.78 -4.16 15.09
N ILE A 459 -20.77 -3.82 13.79
CA ILE A 459 -21.66 -4.46 12.79
C ILE A 459 -21.34 -5.94 12.63
N LEU A 460 -20.06 -6.33 12.59
CA LEU A 460 -19.69 -7.75 12.51
C LEU A 460 -20.08 -8.52 13.76
N GLY A 461 -19.96 -7.90 14.94
CA GLY A 461 -20.41 -8.49 16.19
C GLY A 461 -21.94 -8.67 16.25
N GLU A 462 -22.72 -7.69 15.81
CA GLU A 462 -24.18 -7.76 15.68
C GLU A 462 -24.59 -8.86 14.68
N ALA A 463 -23.90 -8.93 13.52
CA ALA A 463 -24.13 -9.99 12.52
C ALA A 463 -23.81 -11.40 13.04
N ALA A 464 -22.88 -11.51 14.00
CA ALA A 464 -22.57 -12.76 14.71
C ALA A 464 -23.58 -13.10 15.83
N GLY A 465 -24.62 -12.29 16.02
CA GLY A 465 -25.67 -12.49 17.02
C GLY A 465 -25.38 -11.85 18.39
N GLY A 466 -24.38 -10.95 18.48
CA GLY A 466 -24.07 -10.19 19.70
C GLY A 466 -25.00 -8.98 19.85
N GLU A 467 -25.71 -8.87 20.96
CA GLU A 467 -26.52 -7.66 21.26
C GLU A 467 -25.66 -6.47 21.70
N LYS A 468 -24.46 -6.74 22.24
CA LYS A 468 -23.53 -5.73 22.73
C LYS A 468 -22.09 -6.19 22.54
N VAL A 469 -21.29 -5.39 21.80
CA VAL A 469 -19.88 -5.63 21.57
C VAL A 469 -19.06 -4.67 22.45
N PRO A 470 -18.20 -5.16 23.34
CA PRO A 470 -17.36 -4.30 24.18
C PRO A 470 -16.23 -3.64 23.37
N GLY A 471 -15.78 -2.44 23.81
CA GLY A 471 -14.60 -1.78 23.24
C GLY A 471 -14.79 -1.15 21.86
N VAL A 472 -16.04 -0.82 21.50
CA VAL A 472 -16.34 -0.20 20.20
C VAL A 472 -16.50 1.32 20.27
N ASP A 473 -16.76 1.89 21.44
CA ASP A 473 -16.98 3.32 21.62
C ASP A 473 -15.66 4.09 21.74
N LEU A 474 -15.49 5.17 20.97
CA LEU A 474 -14.27 5.99 20.88
C LEU A 474 -14.52 7.46 21.23
N GLY A 475 -15.55 7.78 21.98
CA GLY A 475 -15.89 9.16 22.31
C GLY A 475 -14.79 9.90 23.08
N GLY A 476 -14.74 11.24 22.89
CA GLY A 476 -13.87 12.13 23.66
C GLY A 476 -12.50 12.43 23.04
N ILE A 477 -12.23 12.03 21.81
CA ILE A 477 -11.00 12.39 21.09
C ILE A 477 -11.21 13.75 20.41
N ASP A 478 -10.36 14.71 20.74
CA ASP A 478 -10.34 16.04 20.11
C ASP A 478 -9.26 16.08 19.01
N PHE A 479 -9.61 15.63 17.81
CA PHE A 479 -8.69 15.60 16.66
C PHE A 479 -8.15 16.99 16.26
N PRO A 480 -8.94 18.09 16.26
CA PRO A 480 -8.44 19.43 16.02
C PRO A 480 -7.37 19.86 17.03
N ALA A 481 -7.60 19.68 18.33
CA ALA A 481 -6.61 20.02 19.35
C ALA A 481 -5.34 19.18 19.22
N LEU A 482 -5.49 17.88 18.98
CA LEU A 482 -4.38 16.95 18.77
C LEU A 482 -3.53 17.35 17.56
N ALA A 483 -4.15 17.60 16.41
CA ALA A 483 -3.44 18.00 15.19
C ALA A 483 -2.77 19.38 15.33
N THR A 484 -3.45 20.33 15.97
CA THR A 484 -2.87 21.66 16.26
C THR A 484 -1.62 21.52 17.13
N SER A 485 -1.64 20.67 18.16
CA SER A 485 -0.47 20.42 19.03
C SER A 485 0.71 19.79 18.29
N LEU A 486 0.45 19.08 17.18
CA LEU A 486 1.45 18.46 16.30
C LEU A 486 1.87 19.37 15.13
N GLY A 487 1.35 20.62 15.06
CA GLY A 487 1.78 21.64 14.12
C GLY A 487 0.94 21.78 12.85
N LEU A 488 -0.23 21.16 12.76
CA LEU A 488 -1.10 21.23 11.60
C LEU A 488 -2.10 22.41 11.70
N ARG A 489 -2.56 22.86 10.53
CA ARG A 489 -3.83 23.62 10.44
C ARG A 489 -5.00 22.65 10.59
N THR A 490 -6.11 23.16 11.13
CA THR A 490 -7.30 22.34 11.36
C THR A 490 -8.58 23.05 10.95
N SER A 491 -9.55 22.28 10.50
CA SER A 491 -10.93 22.71 10.25
C SER A 491 -11.89 21.65 10.77
N VAL A 492 -13.09 22.07 11.17
CA VAL A 492 -14.15 21.19 11.67
C VAL A 492 -15.38 21.35 10.80
N VAL A 493 -16.00 20.22 10.44
CA VAL A 493 -17.21 20.16 9.64
C VAL A 493 -18.25 19.31 10.37
N GLU A 494 -19.37 19.92 10.73
CA GLU A 494 -20.50 19.26 11.39
C GLU A 494 -21.77 19.24 10.51
N LYS A 495 -21.85 20.14 9.51
CA LYS A 495 -22.98 20.28 8.61
C LYS A 495 -22.59 20.00 7.16
N ALA A 496 -23.49 19.39 6.42
CA ALA A 496 -23.24 19.02 5.02
C ALA A 496 -22.90 20.24 4.12
N GLU A 497 -23.53 21.39 4.37
CA GLU A 497 -23.30 22.63 3.61
C GLU A 497 -21.90 23.21 3.77
N ASP A 498 -21.23 22.94 4.90
CA ASP A 498 -19.89 23.46 5.21
C ASP A 498 -18.77 22.61 4.62
N LEU A 499 -19.07 21.38 4.17
CA LEU A 499 -18.03 20.43 3.75
C LEU A 499 -17.28 20.90 2.51
N LYS A 500 -18.02 21.26 1.45
CA LYS A 500 -17.40 21.69 0.19
C LYS A 500 -16.52 22.95 0.36
N PRO A 501 -17.01 24.07 0.92
CA PRO A 501 -16.18 25.27 1.09
C PRO A 501 -14.97 25.02 2.01
N THR A 502 -15.08 24.14 3.01
CA THR A 502 -13.96 23.78 3.87
C THR A 502 -12.88 23.01 3.10
N LEU A 503 -13.27 22.05 2.26
CA LEU A 503 -12.32 21.29 1.44
C LEU A 503 -11.69 22.17 0.36
N GLU A 504 -12.45 23.06 -0.30
CA GLU A 504 -11.93 24.02 -1.27
C GLU A 504 -10.89 24.98 -0.66
N ALA A 505 -11.00 25.29 0.63
CA ALA A 505 -10.01 26.08 1.35
C ALA A 505 -8.80 25.25 1.82
N ALA A 506 -9.00 23.97 2.19
CA ALA A 506 -7.95 23.12 2.75
C ALA A 506 -7.06 22.46 1.66
N LEU A 507 -7.63 22.08 0.52
CA LEU A 507 -6.88 21.36 -0.53
C LEU A 507 -5.72 22.17 -1.14
N PRO A 508 -5.84 23.49 -1.41
CA PRO A 508 -4.74 24.26 -1.97
C PRO A 508 -3.66 24.63 -0.93
N ASP A 509 -3.87 24.31 0.36
CA ASP A 509 -2.89 24.67 1.40
C ASP A 509 -1.55 23.92 1.14
N GLU A 510 -0.47 24.71 1.13
CA GLU A 510 0.91 24.18 0.96
C GLU A 510 1.46 23.59 2.27
N ARG A 511 0.71 23.67 3.37
CA ARG A 511 1.04 23.08 4.67
C ARG A 511 0.07 21.95 5.00
N PRO A 512 0.46 20.99 5.87
CA PRO A 512 -0.43 19.93 6.26
C PRO A 512 -1.67 20.48 6.97
N HIS A 513 -2.84 19.99 6.54
CA HIS A 513 -4.13 20.43 7.04
C HIS A 513 -4.99 19.24 7.42
N LEU A 514 -5.56 19.26 8.62
CA LEU A 514 -6.52 18.24 9.06
C LEU A 514 -7.94 18.80 9.01
N VAL A 515 -8.81 18.15 8.27
CA VAL A 515 -10.25 18.41 8.20
C VAL A 515 -10.98 17.33 8.99
N HIS A 516 -11.53 17.69 10.13
CA HIS A 516 -12.30 16.80 11.00
C HIS A 516 -13.77 16.85 10.58
N VAL A 517 -14.31 15.74 10.09
CA VAL A 517 -15.68 15.64 9.59
C VAL A 517 -16.50 14.73 10.49
N ARG A 518 -17.52 15.26 11.14
CA ARG A 518 -18.51 14.49 11.90
C ARG A 518 -19.46 13.80 10.95
N ILE A 519 -19.45 12.47 10.94
CA ILE A 519 -20.28 11.66 10.06
C ILE A 519 -21.34 10.86 10.82
N ASP A 520 -22.31 10.32 10.09
CA ASP A 520 -23.33 9.41 10.64
C ASP A 520 -22.65 8.19 11.32
N ALA A 521 -23.09 7.91 12.55
CA ALA A 521 -22.60 6.81 13.34
C ALA A 521 -23.06 5.42 12.85
N ASN A 522 -24.00 5.34 11.91
CA ASN A 522 -24.64 4.12 11.45
C ASN A 522 -24.28 3.79 10.00
N PRO A 523 -23.15 3.13 9.73
CA PRO A 523 -22.85 2.64 8.38
C PRO A 523 -23.89 1.62 7.94
N ARG A 524 -24.24 1.65 6.65
CA ARG A 524 -25.36 0.85 6.13
C ARG A 524 -24.97 -0.59 5.82
N THR A 525 -23.78 -0.83 5.34
CA THR A 525 -23.25 -2.18 5.01
C THR A 525 -21.73 -2.19 5.07
N LEU A 526 -21.12 -3.32 5.45
CA LEU A 526 -19.67 -3.50 5.42
C LEU A 526 -19.20 -4.25 4.17
N TYR A 527 -19.97 -5.23 3.71
CA TYR A 527 -19.65 -6.09 2.57
C TYR A 527 -20.94 -6.57 1.89
#